data_67d7164b27b3ecf689754d15023059b8
#
_entry.id   67d7164b27b3ecf689754d15023059b8
#
_cell.length_a   1.000
_cell.length_b   1.000
_cell.length_c   1.000
_cell.angle_alpha   90.00
_cell.angle_beta   90.00
_cell.angle_gamma   90.00
#
_symmetry.space_group_name_H-M   'P 1'
#
loop_
_entity.id
_entity.type
_entity.pdbx_description
1 polymer ?
#
loop_
_entity_poly.entity_id
_entity_poly.type
_entity_poly.pdbx_seq_one_letter_code
_entity_poly.pdbx_strand_id
1 'polypeptide(L)'
;MLDINHIAKTFNPGLITEKRALADVDLHLAEGDFVTMIGGNGAGKSTTLNAVAGTFMVDRGSIVIDGVDVTHLPEYKRAKYLGRVFQDPMNGTAATMNIEENLALAYRRGQGRTLHWGITAKERDEYREKLATLGLGLEDRMSSKVGLLSGGQRQALTLLMATIKQPKLLLLDEHTAALDPKTAKNVLTLTQKIIAENHLTAMMVTHNMKDALEYGNRTIMMHEGKIILDIDAETKKRIRVEDLLVMFEKASGSEINNDRMLLG
;
A
#
# COMPACT_ATOMS: atom_id res chain seq x y z
N MET A 1 5.12 -3.50 15.47
CA MET A 1 5.74 -3.54 14.13
C MET A 1 5.76 -2.15 13.48
N LEU A 2 4.61 -1.52 13.25
CA LEU A 2 4.52 -0.10 12.90
C LEU A 2 3.90 0.68 14.06
N ASP A 3 4.55 1.75 14.48
CA ASP A 3 4.02 2.69 15.47
C ASP A 3 4.04 4.10 14.89
N ILE A 4 2.88 4.69 14.78
CA ILE A 4 2.66 6.08 14.39
C ILE A 4 2.14 6.80 15.61
N ASN A 5 2.91 7.77 16.13
CA ASN A 5 2.55 8.46 17.36
C ASN A 5 2.34 9.95 17.09
N HIS A 6 1.11 10.42 17.24
CA HIS A 6 0.69 11.82 17.18
C HIS A 6 1.20 12.59 15.96
N ILE A 7 1.27 11.94 14.75
CA ILE A 7 1.77 12.63 13.58
C ILE A 7 0.79 13.69 13.07
N ALA A 8 1.35 14.84 12.67
CA ALA A 8 0.62 15.90 11.99
C ALA A 8 1.38 16.39 10.76
N LYS A 9 0.62 16.88 9.76
CA LYS A 9 1.18 17.46 8.54
C LYS A 9 0.28 18.54 8.00
N THR A 10 0.84 19.74 7.81
CA THR A 10 0.23 20.86 7.10
C THR A 10 1.04 21.16 5.85
N PHE A 11 0.39 21.17 4.71
CA PHE A 11 1.00 21.59 3.45
C PHE A 11 0.76 23.10 3.25
N ASN A 12 1.76 23.79 2.69
CA ASN A 12 1.73 25.22 2.37
C ASN A 12 1.30 26.12 3.55
N PRO A 13 1.90 26.02 4.74
CA PRO A 13 1.50 26.78 5.91
C PRO A 13 1.63 28.29 5.64
N GLY A 14 0.60 29.05 6.03
CA GLY A 14 0.53 30.51 5.83
C GLY A 14 0.16 30.96 4.41
N LEU A 15 -0.12 30.04 3.49
CA LEU A 15 -0.60 30.36 2.14
C LEU A 15 -2.11 30.13 2.01
N ILE A 16 -2.74 30.74 1.00
CA ILE A 16 -4.17 30.50 0.67
C ILE A 16 -4.46 29.01 0.41
N THR A 17 -3.44 28.26 -0.02
CA THR A 17 -3.50 26.81 -0.28
C THR A 17 -3.12 25.97 0.93
N GLU A 18 -3.07 26.56 2.12
CA GLU A 18 -2.81 25.82 3.35
C GLU A 18 -3.79 24.67 3.52
N LYS A 19 -3.28 23.48 3.78
CA LYS A 19 -4.08 22.29 4.03
C LYS A 19 -3.49 21.47 5.14
N ARG A 20 -4.19 21.37 6.26
CA ARG A 20 -3.89 20.42 7.34
C ARG A 20 -4.35 19.03 6.89
N ALA A 21 -3.43 18.24 6.39
CA ALA A 21 -3.72 16.94 5.81
C ALA A 21 -3.71 15.80 6.85
N LEU A 22 -2.88 15.92 7.90
CA LEU A 22 -2.90 15.06 9.09
C LEU A 22 -2.99 15.95 10.31
N ALA A 23 -3.97 15.66 11.17
CA ALA A 23 -4.26 16.50 12.34
C ALA A 23 -3.63 15.96 13.63
N ASP A 24 -3.77 14.67 13.85
CA ASP A 24 -3.27 13.91 14.99
C ASP A 24 -3.54 12.43 14.73
N VAL A 25 -2.60 11.74 14.11
CA VAL A 25 -2.79 10.35 13.74
C VAL A 25 -1.95 9.47 14.65
N ASP A 26 -2.63 8.60 15.38
CA ASP A 26 -2.07 7.52 16.18
C ASP A 26 -2.50 6.19 15.60
N LEU A 27 -1.53 5.30 15.33
CA LEU A 27 -1.81 3.97 14.80
C LEU A 27 -0.72 3.00 15.19
N HIS A 28 -1.12 1.87 15.75
CA HIS A 28 -0.25 0.73 15.99
C HIS A 28 -0.67 -0.45 15.11
N LEU A 29 0.27 -1.04 14.40
CA LEU A 29 0.12 -2.34 13.72
C LEU A 29 1.01 -3.38 14.38
N ALA A 30 0.43 -4.50 14.76
CA ALA A 30 1.17 -5.68 15.17
C ALA A 30 1.81 -6.38 13.94
N GLU A 31 2.73 -7.30 14.18
CA GLU A 31 3.29 -8.14 13.14
C GLU A 31 2.21 -9.07 12.58
N GLY A 32 2.11 -9.14 11.24
CA GLY A 32 1.09 -9.91 10.54
C GLY A 32 -0.27 -9.22 10.39
N ASP A 33 -0.44 -8.00 10.92
CA ASP A 33 -1.67 -7.23 10.66
C ASP A 33 -1.79 -6.88 9.18
N PHE A 34 -2.95 -7.15 8.62
CA PHE A 34 -3.36 -6.62 7.32
C PHE A 34 -4.51 -5.63 7.53
N VAL A 35 -4.17 -4.35 7.59
CA VAL A 35 -5.10 -3.26 7.89
C VAL A 35 -5.60 -2.62 6.60
N THR A 36 -6.91 -2.53 6.44
CA THR A 36 -7.55 -1.73 5.39
C THR A 36 -7.87 -0.34 5.91
N MET A 37 -7.60 0.68 5.09
CA MET A 37 -7.81 2.09 5.44
C MET A 37 -8.80 2.72 4.46
N ILE A 38 -9.91 3.23 4.98
CA ILE A 38 -10.97 3.88 4.21
C ILE A 38 -11.23 5.30 4.70
N GLY A 39 -12.02 6.05 3.95
CA GLY A 39 -12.42 7.43 4.27
C GLY A 39 -12.63 8.25 3.00
N GLY A 40 -13.24 9.41 3.13
CA GLY A 40 -13.52 10.32 2.02
C GLY A 40 -12.28 10.86 1.31
N ASN A 41 -12.50 11.52 0.18
CA ASN A 41 -11.43 12.23 -0.52
C ASN A 41 -10.88 13.35 0.38
N GLY A 42 -9.57 13.41 0.53
CA GLY A 42 -8.91 14.37 1.41
C GLY A 42 -8.91 14.00 2.90
N ALA A 43 -9.42 12.83 3.29
CA ALA A 43 -9.42 12.35 4.69
C ALA A 43 -8.03 12.13 5.28
N GLY A 44 -6.96 12.07 4.45
CA GLY A 44 -5.58 11.87 4.92
C GLY A 44 -5.00 10.49 4.63
N LYS A 45 -5.73 9.58 3.98
CA LYS A 45 -5.33 8.18 3.72
C LYS A 45 -3.96 8.07 3.03
N SER A 46 -3.87 8.53 1.77
CA SER A 46 -2.61 8.48 1.01
C SER A 46 -1.53 9.40 1.63
N THR A 47 -1.94 10.46 2.36
CA THR A 47 -1.00 11.27 3.12
C THR A 47 -0.37 10.47 4.26
N THR A 48 -1.13 9.64 4.96
CA THR A 48 -0.60 8.73 6.00
C THR A 48 0.36 7.71 5.40
N LEU A 49 0.00 7.06 4.27
CA LEU A 49 0.92 6.16 3.58
C LEU A 49 2.22 6.86 3.16
N ASN A 50 2.09 8.06 2.59
CA ASN A 50 3.23 8.87 2.17
C ASN A 50 4.12 9.31 3.35
N ALA A 51 3.52 9.64 4.50
CA ALA A 51 4.26 9.95 5.72
C ALA A 51 5.08 8.73 6.19
N VAL A 52 4.48 7.53 6.21
CA VAL A 52 5.17 6.27 6.54
C VAL A 52 6.26 5.96 5.51
N ALA A 53 6.00 6.15 4.22
CA ALA A 53 6.99 5.95 3.17
C ALA A 53 8.16 6.95 3.21
N GLY A 54 7.98 8.12 3.84
CA GLY A 54 9.01 9.17 3.91
C GLY A 54 9.09 10.04 2.67
N THR A 55 8.00 10.13 1.89
CA THR A 55 7.89 11.01 0.73
C THR A 55 8.00 12.49 1.13
N PHE A 56 7.61 12.80 2.36
CA PHE A 56 7.82 14.08 3.04
C PHE A 56 8.02 13.83 4.54
N MET A 57 8.55 14.84 5.25
CA MET A 57 8.68 14.79 6.71
C MET A 57 7.39 15.29 7.37
N VAL A 58 7.00 14.63 8.47
CA VAL A 58 5.90 15.09 9.33
C VAL A 58 6.32 16.34 10.10
N ASP A 59 5.36 17.18 10.48
CA ASP A 59 5.64 18.42 11.20
C ASP A 59 5.79 18.17 12.71
N ARG A 60 5.13 17.11 13.24
CA ARG A 60 5.29 16.61 14.61
C ARG A 60 4.98 15.12 14.68
N GLY A 61 5.27 14.52 15.82
CA GLY A 61 5.06 13.10 16.09
C GLY A 61 6.23 12.24 15.63
N SER A 62 6.05 10.92 15.72
CA SER A 62 7.09 9.96 15.34
C SER A 62 6.53 8.76 14.57
N ILE A 63 7.38 8.12 13.78
CA ILE A 63 7.08 6.91 13.02
C ILE A 63 8.19 5.91 13.27
N VAL A 64 7.83 4.74 13.82
CA VAL A 64 8.75 3.65 14.11
C VAL A 64 8.34 2.42 13.29
N ILE A 65 9.28 1.80 12.59
CA ILE A 65 9.07 0.58 11.80
C ILE A 65 10.05 -0.49 12.30
N ASP A 66 9.53 -1.61 12.75
CA ASP A 66 10.30 -2.74 13.27
C ASP A 66 11.32 -2.31 14.37
N GLY A 67 10.87 -1.44 15.30
CA GLY A 67 11.68 -0.89 16.38
C GLY A 67 12.67 0.21 15.95
N VAL A 68 12.71 0.59 14.69
CA VAL A 68 13.59 1.64 14.18
C VAL A 68 12.81 2.93 13.98
N ASP A 69 13.23 4.01 14.63
CA ASP A 69 12.70 5.36 14.35
C ASP A 69 13.11 5.81 12.96
N VAL A 70 12.12 5.95 12.09
CA VAL A 70 12.29 6.38 10.71
C VAL A 70 11.80 7.81 10.47
N THR A 71 11.36 8.52 11.50
CA THR A 71 10.69 9.83 11.40
C THR A 71 11.46 10.82 10.51
N HIS A 72 12.76 10.87 10.66
CA HIS A 72 13.65 11.79 9.92
C HIS A 72 14.46 11.10 8.81
N LEU A 73 14.17 9.82 8.51
CA LEU A 73 14.84 9.13 7.42
C LEU A 73 14.18 9.47 6.08
N PRO A 74 14.96 9.81 5.05
CA PRO A 74 14.43 10.03 3.70
C PRO A 74 13.93 8.70 3.09
N GLU A 75 13.03 8.80 2.10
CA GLU A 75 12.34 7.67 1.46
C GLU A 75 13.30 6.53 1.06
N TYR A 76 14.44 6.85 0.42
CA TYR A 76 15.40 5.83 -0.03
C TYR A 76 16.04 5.03 1.12
N LYS A 77 16.14 5.61 2.33
CA LYS A 77 16.62 4.89 3.52
C LYS A 77 15.54 4.02 4.14
N ARG A 78 14.26 4.43 4.03
CA ARG A 78 13.11 3.62 4.48
C ARG A 78 12.82 2.45 3.52
N ALA A 79 13.22 2.55 2.24
CA ALA A 79 12.96 1.55 1.21
C ALA A 79 13.44 0.14 1.56
N LYS A 80 14.41 -0.02 2.46
CA LYS A 80 14.85 -1.35 2.93
C LYS A 80 13.84 -2.05 3.86
N TYR A 81 12.94 -1.30 4.49
CA TYR A 81 11.90 -1.82 5.37
C TYR A 81 10.56 -1.97 4.66
N LEU A 82 10.34 -1.21 3.57
CA LEU A 82 9.05 -1.02 2.94
C LEU A 82 8.97 -1.72 1.58
N GLY A 83 7.80 -2.33 1.31
CA GLY A 83 7.31 -2.57 -0.03
C GLY A 83 6.22 -1.55 -0.32
N ARG A 84 6.16 -1.01 -1.52
CA ARG A 84 5.13 -0.05 -1.90
C ARG A 84 4.54 -0.39 -3.26
N VAL A 85 3.22 -0.40 -3.35
CA VAL A 85 2.44 -0.51 -4.58
C VAL A 85 1.62 0.75 -4.73
N PHE A 86 1.74 1.40 -5.88
CA PHE A 86 1.08 2.68 -6.18
C PHE A 86 -0.26 2.45 -6.86
N GLN A 87 -1.11 3.46 -6.83
CA GLN A 87 -2.38 3.49 -7.56
C GLN A 87 -2.16 3.31 -9.06
N ASP A 88 -1.21 4.06 -9.64
CA ASP A 88 -0.76 3.86 -11.01
C ASP A 88 0.48 2.93 -11.01
N PRO A 89 0.37 1.73 -11.59
CA PRO A 89 1.48 0.78 -11.66
C PRO A 89 2.68 1.29 -12.47
N MET A 90 2.50 2.33 -13.29
CA MET A 90 3.61 2.97 -14.01
C MET A 90 4.59 3.65 -13.05
N ASN A 91 4.12 4.15 -11.92
CA ASN A 91 4.98 4.78 -10.90
C ASN A 91 5.89 3.78 -10.16
N GLY A 92 5.54 2.50 -10.20
CA GLY A 92 6.31 1.41 -9.58
C GLY A 92 7.22 0.64 -10.53
N THR A 93 7.19 0.94 -11.84
CA THR A 93 7.90 0.17 -12.87
C THR A 93 8.64 1.06 -13.87
N ALA A 94 9.73 0.54 -14.43
CA ALA A 94 10.42 1.14 -15.58
C ALA A 94 9.83 0.54 -16.88
N ALA A 95 8.87 1.22 -17.50
CA ALA A 95 8.08 0.72 -18.63
C ALA A 95 8.92 0.34 -19.86
N THR A 96 10.07 1.00 -20.07
CA THR A 96 10.99 0.75 -21.16
C THR A 96 11.94 -0.43 -20.92
N MET A 97 12.04 -0.89 -19.68
CA MET A 97 12.87 -2.04 -19.27
C MET A 97 12.07 -3.34 -19.35
N ASN A 98 12.80 -4.45 -19.41
CA ASN A 98 12.22 -5.80 -19.40
C ASN A 98 11.66 -6.17 -18.03
N ILE A 99 10.86 -7.25 -17.97
CA ILE A 99 10.33 -7.78 -16.70
C ILE A 99 11.50 -8.20 -15.78
N GLU A 100 12.48 -8.96 -16.29
CA GLU A 100 13.64 -9.40 -15.48
C GLU A 100 14.48 -8.23 -14.97
N GLU A 101 14.63 -7.15 -15.75
CA GLU A 101 15.36 -5.95 -15.33
C GLU A 101 14.62 -5.20 -14.21
N ASN A 102 13.29 -5.08 -14.31
CA ASN A 102 12.47 -4.50 -13.24
C ASN A 102 12.56 -5.33 -11.94
N LEU A 103 12.50 -6.66 -12.04
CA LEU A 103 12.69 -7.55 -10.88
C LEU A 103 14.09 -7.41 -10.28
N ALA A 104 15.12 -7.30 -11.11
CA ALA A 104 16.49 -7.10 -10.65
C ALA A 104 16.66 -5.78 -9.88
N LEU A 105 16.03 -4.70 -10.33
CA LEU A 105 16.01 -3.44 -9.59
C LEU A 105 15.32 -3.58 -8.23
N ALA A 106 14.16 -4.22 -8.20
CA ALA A 106 13.42 -4.46 -6.98
C ALA A 106 14.18 -5.38 -6.01
N TYR A 107 14.82 -6.43 -6.51
CA TYR A 107 15.62 -7.37 -5.73
C TYR A 107 16.84 -6.71 -5.08
N ARG A 108 17.42 -5.69 -5.71
CA ARG A 108 18.57 -4.92 -5.19
C ARG A 108 18.19 -3.74 -4.30
N ARG A 109 16.90 -3.57 -4.00
CA ARG A 109 16.40 -2.51 -3.10
C ARG A 109 17.07 -2.61 -1.72
N GLY A 110 17.60 -1.49 -1.23
CA GLY A 110 18.25 -1.42 0.08
C GLY A 110 19.66 -2.03 0.15
N GLN A 111 20.20 -2.51 -0.97
CA GLN A 111 21.57 -3.04 -1.03
C GLN A 111 22.57 -1.97 -1.48
N GLY A 112 23.83 -2.13 -1.05
CA GLY A 112 24.95 -1.33 -1.56
C GLY A 112 25.18 -1.58 -3.05
N ARG A 113 25.50 -0.54 -3.80
CA ARG A 113 25.84 -0.66 -5.22
C ARG A 113 27.28 -1.13 -5.37
N THR A 114 27.46 -2.23 -6.10
CA THR A 114 28.78 -2.80 -6.44
C THR A 114 28.82 -3.07 -7.94
N LEU A 115 30.02 -3.23 -8.50
CA LEU A 115 30.22 -3.61 -9.89
C LEU A 115 30.04 -5.13 -10.01
N HIS A 116 28.79 -5.56 -10.28
CA HIS A 116 28.43 -6.96 -10.57
C HIS A 116 27.71 -7.05 -11.92
N TRP A 117 27.72 -8.26 -12.49
CA TRP A 117 26.87 -8.58 -13.64
C TRP A 117 25.42 -8.25 -13.36
N GLY A 118 24.73 -7.72 -14.35
CA GLY A 118 23.38 -7.17 -14.19
C GLY A 118 22.37 -8.20 -13.64
N ILE A 119 22.28 -9.40 -14.25
CA ILE A 119 21.41 -10.49 -13.84
C ILE A 119 22.17 -11.80 -14.07
N THR A 120 22.31 -12.62 -13.04
CA THR A 120 22.90 -13.95 -13.14
C THR A 120 21.89 -14.99 -13.61
N ALA A 121 22.36 -16.14 -14.11
CA ALA A 121 21.48 -17.25 -14.48
C ALA A 121 20.61 -17.72 -13.31
N LYS A 122 21.21 -17.83 -12.11
CA LYS A 122 20.49 -18.19 -10.88
C LYS A 122 19.38 -17.20 -10.54
N GLU A 123 19.66 -15.89 -10.59
CA GLU A 123 18.63 -14.86 -10.35
C GLU A 123 17.50 -14.95 -11.38
N ARG A 124 17.82 -15.25 -12.64
CA ARG A 124 16.81 -15.41 -13.70
C ARG A 124 15.89 -16.60 -13.43
N ASP A 125 16.42 -17.71 -12.94
CA ASP A 125 15.60 -18.86 -12.57
C ASP A 125 14.74 -18.56 -11.33
N GLU A 126 15.27 -17.89 -10.31
CA GLU A 126 14.50 -17.42 -9.15
C GLU A 126 13.37 -16.46 -9.56
N TYR A 127 13.63 -15.56 -10.52
CA TYR A 127 12.58 -14.65 -11.03
C TYR A 127 11.50 -15.39 -11.79
N ARG A 128 11.88 -16.40 -12.59
CA ARG A 128 10.93 -17.25 -13.32
C ARG A 128 10.00 -18.00 -12.36
N GLU A 129 10.54 -18.61 -11.32
CA GLU A 129 9.76 -19.31 -10.30
C GLU A 129 8.77 -18.35 -9.60
N LYS A 130 9.25 -17.17 -9.19
CA LYS A 130 8.38 -16.16 -8.57
C LYS A 130 7.29 -15.62 -9.51
N LEU A 131 7.60 -15.40 -10.78
CA LEU A 131 6.61 -14.99 -11.77
C LEU A 131 5.55 -16.05 -12.00
N ALA A 132 5.92 -17.33 -12.03
CA ALA A 132 4.99 -18.45 -12.18
C ALA A 132 3.94 -18.49 -11.06
N THR A 133 4.27 -18.04 -9.83
CA THR A 133 3.31 -17.96 -8.71
C THR A 133 2.15 -17.00 -8.96
N LEU A 134 2.33 -16.04 -9.89
CA LEU A 134 1.28 -15.10 -10.27
C LEU A 134 0.21 -15.73 -11.18
N GLY A 135 0.53 -16.83 -11.88
CA GLY A 135 -0.40 -17.52 -12.79
C GLY A 135 -0.81 -16.69 -14.02
N LEU A 136 0.06 -15.80 -14.50
CA LEU A 136 -0.23 -14.84 -15.58
C LEU A 136 0.62 -15.07 -16.85
N GLY A 137 1.43 -16.14 -16.92
CA GLY A 137 2.31 -16.46 -18.03
C GLY A 137 3.47 -15.47 -18.22
N LEU A 138 3.83 -14.71 -17.17
CA LEU A 138 4.92 -13.74 -17.23
C LEU A 138 6.30 -14.38 -17.15
N GLU A 139 6.39 -15.59 -16.60
CA GLU A 139 7.58 -16.43 -16.52
C GLU A 139 8.16 -16.77 -17.89
N ASP A 140 7.31 -16.87 -18.92
CA ASP A 140 7.72 -17.14 -20.32
C ASP A 140 8.03 -15.88 -21.11
N ARG A 141 7.79 -14.71 -20.52
CA ARG A 141 7.90 -13.41 -21.19
C ARG A 141 8.85 -12.43 -20.48
N MET A 142 9.84 -12.94 -19.76
CA MET A 142 10.75 -12.14 -18.92
C MET A 142 11.54 -11.08 -19.70
N SER A 143 11.81 -11.31 -20.99
CA SER A 143 12.45 -10.36 -21.90
C SER A 143 11.49 -9.32 -22.50
N SER A 144 10.18 -9.43 -22.25
CA SER A 144 9.20 -8.45 -22.73
C SER A 144 9.28 -7.16 -21.93
N LYS A 145 9.09 -6.02 -22.61
CA LYS A 145 9.03 -4.71 -21.94
C LYS A 145 7.78 -4.61 -21.08
N VAL A 146 7.93 -4.06 -19.86
CA VAL A 146 6.83 -3.89 -18.91
C VAL A 146 5.73 -2.99 -19.45
N GLY A 147 6.06 -2.00 -20.28
CA GLY A 147 5.09 -1.13 -20.96
C GLY A 147 4.09 -1.88 -21.85
N LEU A 148 4.39 -3.11 -22.30
CA LEU A 148 3.51 -3.93 -23.13
C LEU A 148 2.55 -4.83 -22.34
N LEU A 149 2.65 -4.83 -21.00
CA LEU A 149 1.77 -5.62 -20.15
C LEU A 149 0.39 -4.97 -20.02
N SER A 150 -0.65 -5.79 -19.84
CA SER A 150 -1.97 -5.29 -19.45
C SER A 150 -1.92 -4.64 -18.06
N GLY A 151 -2.91 -3.81 -17.72
CA GLY A 151 -3.00 -3.16 -16.41
C GLY A 151 -2.89 -4.16 -15.25
N GLY A 152 -3.66 -5.24 -15.29
CA GLY A 152 -3.63 -6.29 -14.26
C GLY A 152 -2.30 -7.04 -14.18
N GLN A 153 -1.69 -7.39 -15.33
CA GLN A 153 -0.37 -8.02 -15.36
C GLN A 153 0.70 -7.10 -14.77
N ARG A 154 0.66 -5.81 -15.09
CA ARG A 154 1.60 -4.82 -14.55
C ARG A 154 1.39 -4.64 -13.05
N GLN A 155 0.13 -4.61 -12.59
CA GLN A 155 -0.18 -4.50 -11.17
C GLN A 155 0.30 -5.73 -10.38
N ALA A 156 0.08 -6.93 -10.89
CA ALA A 156 0.61 -8.16 -10.29
C ALA A 156 2.16 -8.16 -10.26
N LEU A 157 2.81 -7.66 -11.31
CA LEU A 157 4.26 -7.49 -11.33
C LEU A 157 4.74 -6.49 -10.28
N THR A 158 4.07 -5.32 -10.12
CA THR A 158 4.44 -4.34 -9.08
C THR A 158 4.28 -4.92 -7.68
N LEU A 159 3.25 -5.72 -7.45
CA LEU A 159 3.04 -6.41 -6.18
C LEU A 159 4.17 -7.41 -5.90
N LEU A 160 4.58 -8.23 -6.89
CA LEU A 160 5.72 -9.11 -6.77
C LEU A 160 7.02 -8.34 -6.50
N MET A 161 7.26 -7.25 -7.23
CA MET A 161 8.44 -6.38 -7.01
C MET A 161 8.46 -5.78 -5.60
N ALA A 162 7.30 -5.37 -5.09
CA ALA A 162 7.19 -4.83 -3.73
C ALA A 162 7.51 -5.86 -2.64
N THR A 163 7.19 -7.14 -2.89
CA THR A 163 7.27 -8.24 -1.92
C THR A 163 8.47 -9.17 -2.11
N ILE A 164 9.20 -9.08 -3.23
CA ILE A 164 10.31 -9.98 -3.59
C ILE A 164 11.41 -10.07 -2.52
N LYS A 165 11.60 -9.03 -1.73
CA LYS A 165 12.55 -8.93 -0.61
C LYS A 165 11.88 -9.03 0.76
N GLN A 166 10.66 -9.54 0.83
CA GLN A 166 9.90 -9.66 2.08
C GLN A 166 10.03 -8.42 2.97
N PRO A 167 9.39 -7.31 2.60
CA PRO A 167 9.47 -6.07 3.37
C PRO A 167 8.88 -6.28 4.77
N LYS A 168 9.31 -5.46 5.73
CA LYS A 168 8.71 -5.42 7.05
C LYS A 168 7.26 -4.90 7.00
N LEU A 169 7.00 -3.93 6.14
CA LEU A 169 5.68 -3.34 5.94
C LEU A 169 5.38 -3.17 4.45
N LEU A 170 4.23 -3.65 4.01
CA LEU A 170 3.71 -3.47 2.65
C LEU A 170 2.67 -2.34 2.64
N LEU A 171 2.90 -1.33 1.82
CA LEU A 171 2.00 -0.21 1.61
C LEU A 171 1.31 -0.35 0.24
N LEU A 172 -0.02 -0.38 0.24
CA LEU A 172 -0.87 -0.55 -0.94
C LEU A 172 -1.78 0.67 -1.08
N ASP A 173 -1.52 1.53 -2.05
CA ASP A 173 -2.26 2.79 -2.25
C ASP A 173 -3.24 2.64 -3.41
N GLU A 174 -4.51 2.35 -3.13
CA GLU A 174 -5.62 2.20 -4.10
C GLU A 174 -5.23 1.39 -5.35
N HIS A 175 -4.44 0.35 -5.17
CA HIS A 175 -3.71 -0.37 -6.21
C HIS A 175 -4.60 -1.14 -7.21
N THR A 176 -5.91 -1.10 -7.07
CA THR A 176 -6.88 -1.72 -7.99
C THR A 176 -7.83 -0.72 -8.62
N ALA A 177 -7.76 0.57 -8.26
CA ALA A 177 -8.73 1.59 -8.68
C ALA A 177 -8.79 1.84 -10.20
N ALA A 178 -7.69 1.60 -10.91
CA ALA A 178 -7.60 1.81 -12.35
C ALA A 178 -7.91 0.54 -13.18
N LEU A 179 -8.35 -0.56 -12.54
CA LEU A 179 -8.60 -1.85 -13.18
C LEU A 179 -10.11 -2.09 -13.35
N ASP A 180 -10.46 -2.88 -14.35
CA ASP A 180 -11.82 -3.39 -14.46
C ASP A 180 -12.18 -4.31 -13.27
N PRO A 181 -13.48 -4.46 -12.90
CA PRO A 181 -13.88 -5.14 -11.68
C PRO A 181 -13.38 -6.59 -11.56
N LYS A 182 -13.32 -7.33 -12.67
CA LYS A 182 -12.85 -8.73 -12.68
C LYS A 182 -11.34 -8.79 -12.41
N THR A 183 -10.59 -7.94 -13.07
CA THR A 183 -9.13 -7.85 -12.91
C THR A 183 -8.79 -7.34 -11.51
N ALA A 184 -9.51 -6.33 -10.99
CA ALA A 184 -9.35 -5.81 -9.63
C ALA A 184 -9.52 -6.93 -8.58
N LYS A 185 -10.58 -7.73 -8.68
CA LYS A 185 -10.82 -8.85 -7.78
C LYS A 185 -9.69 -9.89 -7.83
N ASN A 186 -9.18 -10.22 -9.02
CA ASN A 186 -8.06 -11.15 -9.16
C ASN A 186 -6.80 -10.60 -8.49
N VAL A 187 -6.50 -9.31 -8.66
CA VAL A 187 -5.33 -8.66 -8.03
C VAL A 187 -5.49 -8.62 -6.51
N LEU A 188 -6.68 -8.31 -5.97
CA LEU A 188 -6.94 -8.32 -4.53
C LEU A 188 -6.79 -9.73 -3.93
N THR A 189 -7.31 -10.75 -4.60
CA THR A 189 -7.14 -12.15 -4.19
C THR A 189 -5.66 -12.55 -4.17
N LEU A 190 -4.90 -12.16 -5.21
CA LEU A 190 -3.46 -12.38 -5.27
C LEU A 190 -2.72 -11.63 -4.15
N THR A 191 -3.13 -10.39 -3.87
CA THR A 191 -2.57 -9.58 -2.78
C THR A 191 -2.75 -10.28 -1.44
N GLN A 192 -3.97 -10.74 -1.14
CA GLN A 192 -4.26 -11.46 0.10
C GLN A 192 -3.45 -12.76 0.21
N LYS A 193 -3.33 -13.51 -0.89
CA LYS A 193 -2.53 -14.73 -0.93
C LYS A 193 -1.07 -14.45 -0.61
N ILE A 194 -0.44 -13.46 -1.27
CA ILE A 194 0.96 -13.10 -1.06
C ILE A 194 1.21 -12.63 0.39
N ILE A 195 0.31 -11.82 0.95
CA ILE A 195 0.40 -11.35 2.34
C ILE A 195 0.33 -12.53 3.31
N ALA A 196 -0.62 -13.45 3.12
CA ALA A 196 -0.81 -14.60 4.00
C ALA A 196 0.36 -15.59 3.92
N GLU A 197 0.80 -15.96 2.71
CA GLU A 197 1.90 -16.92 2.49
C GLU A 197 3.24 -16.43 3.02
N ASN A 198 3.48 -15.12 3.01
CA ASN A 198 4.74 -14.52 3.47
C ASN A 198 4.62 -13.88 4.86
N HIS A 199 3.49 -14.02 5.55
CA HIS A 199 3.20 -13.42 6.86
C HIS A 199 3.53 -11.92 6.93
N LEU A 200 3.19 -11.17 5.86
CA LEU A 200 3.52 -9.75 5.77
C LEU A 200 2.57 -8.90 6.63
N THR A 201 3.12 -7.87 7.24
CA THR A 201 2.31 -6.77 7.77
C THR A 201 1.99 -5.83 6.61
N ALA A 202 0.72 -5.44 6.45
CA ALA A 202 0.29 -4.64 5.32
C ALA A 202 -0.72 -3.55 5.71
N MET A 203 -0.64 -2.42 5.01
CA MET A 203 -1.61 -1.33 5.07
C MET A 203 -2.13 -1.05 3.66
N MET A 204 -3.43 -1.22 3.45
CA MET A 204 -4.08 -1.04 2.16
C MET A 204 -5.09 0.11 2.22
N VAL A 205 -4.87 1.14 1.44
CA VAL A 205 -5.88 2.17 1.18
C VAL A 205 -6.84 1.70 0.09
N THR A 206 -8.11 1.82 0.35
CA THR A 206 -9.18 1.60 -0.64
C THR A 206 -10.31 2.61 -0.43
N HIS A 207 -11.02 2.93 -1.49
CA HIS A 207 -12.27 3.69 -1.42
C HIS A 207 -13.50 2.78 -1.45
N ASN A 208 -13.33 1.47 -1.68
CA ASN A 208 -14.39 0.50 -1.71
C ASN A 208 -14.60 -0.13 -0.32
N MET A 209 -15.75 0.14 0.30
CA MET A 209 -16.08 -0.38 1.64
C MET A 209 -16.26 -1.89 1.67
N LYS A 210 -16.72 -2.51 0.56
CA LYS A 210 -16.83 -3.97 0.47
C LYS A 210 -15.45 -4.60 0.52
N ASP A 211 -14.51 -4.09 -0.27
CA ASP A 211 -13.13 -4.57 -0.25
C ASP A 211 -12.50 -4.36 1.13
N ALA A 212 -12.77 -3.21 1.76
CA ALA A 212 -12.26 -2.92 3.11
C ALA A 212 -12.75 -3.92 4.15
N LEU A 213 -13.99 -4.42 4.04
CA LEU A 213 -14.54 -5.45 4.93
C LEU A 213 -14.12 -6.87 4.52
N GLU A 214 -13.92 -7.15 3.23
CA GLU A 214 -13.56 -8.48 2.73
C GLU A 214 -12.08 -8.82 2.97
N TYR A 215 -11.18 -7.85 2.79
CA TYR A 215 -9.73 -8.07 2.86
C TYR A 215 -9.13 -7.57 4.18
N GLY A 216 -8.08 -8.26 4.64
CA GLY A 216 -7.39 -7.95 5.88
C GLY A 216 -8.14 -8.36 7.15
N ASN A 217 -7.50 -8.16 8.29
CA ASN A 217 -8.03 -8.52 9.62
C ASN A 217 -8.50 -7.32 10.44
N ARG A 218 -8.25 -6.09 9.99
CA ARG A 218 -8.61 -4.85 10.70
C ARG A 218 -8.98 -3.76 9.70
N THR A 219 -9.92 -2.89 10.03
CA THR A 219 -10.32 -1.77 9.19
C THR A 219 -10.27 -0.49 9.98
N ILE A 220 -9.56 0.51 9.47
CA ILE A 220 -9.55 1.85 10.05
C ILE A 220 -10.23 2.83 9.09
N MET A 221 -10.89 3.84 9.67
CA MET A 221 -11.54 4.89 8.89
C MET A 221 -10.96 6.24 9.27
N MET A 222 -10.57 6.99 8.24
CA MET A 222 -10.04 8.34 8.40
C MET A 222 -11.05 9.40 8.00
N HIS A 223 -11.05 10.50 8.73
CA HIS A 223 -11.80 11.71 8.43
C HIS A 223 -10.99 12.93 8.89
N GLU A 224 -10.88 13.96 8.04
CA GLU A 224 -10.18 15.23 8.33
C GLU A 224 -8.80 15.07 8.98
N GLY A 225 -8.01 14.12 8.46
CA GLY A 225 -6.64 13.88 8.94
C GLY A 225 -6.55 13.18 10.29
N LYS A 226 -7.62 12.52 10.76
CA LYS A 226 -7.67 11.73 11.99
C LYS A 226 -8.21 10.33 11.72
N ILE A 227 -7.84 9.37 12.55
CA ILE A 227 -8.52 8.08 12.62
C ILE A 227 -9.74 8.26 13.52
N ILE A 228 -10.94 8.00 12.98
CA ILE A 228 -12.21 8.15 13.70
C ILE A 228 -12.85 6.80 14.07
N LEU A 229 -12.49 5.74 13.36
CA LEU A 229 -12.93 4.38 13.64
C LEU A 229 -11.75 3.43 13.49
N ASP A 230 -11.72 2.44 14.37
CA ASP A 230 -10.76 1.34 14.36
C ASP A 230 -11.52 0.05 14.70
N ILE A 231 -11.66 -0.80 13.70
CA ILE A 231 -12.53 -1.97 13.72
C ILE A 231 -11.65 -3.22 13.70
N ASP A 232 -11.68 -3.96 14.78
CA ASP A 232 -10.93 -5.20 14.96
C ASP A 232 -11.50 -6.37 14.13
N ALA A 233 -10.76 -7.47 14.10
CA ALA A 233 -11.10 -8.67 13.33
C ALA A 233 -12.46 -9.28 13.70
N GLU A 234 -12.84 -9.24 14.99
CA GLU A 234 -14.09 -9.86 15.45
C GLU A 234 -15.30 -9.00 15.09
N THR A 235 -15.21 -7.70 15.25
CA THR A 235 -16.23 -6.74 14.86
C THR A 235 -16.40 -6.75 13.34
N LYS A 236 -15.28 -6.74 12.59
CA LYS A 236 -15.27 -6.75 11.13
C LYS A 236 -16.04 -7.93 10.53
N LYS A 237 -15.96 -9.13 11.13
CA LYS A 237 -16.70 -10.32 10.68
C LYS A 237 -18.22 -10.20 10.84
N ARG A 238 -18.69 -9.31 11.70
CA ARG A 238 -20.12 -9.19 12.08
C ARG A 238 -20.84 -8.05 11.41
N ILE A 239 -20.10 -7.04 10.93
CA ILE A 239 -20.67 -5.82 10.35
C ILE A 239 -20.78 -5.92 8.82
N ARG A 240 -21.74 -5.19 8.29
CA ARG A 240 -21.95 -4.98 6.85
C ARG A 240 -21.60 -3.56 6.47
N VAL A 241 -21.63 -3.27 5.16
CA VAL A 241 -21.35 -1.92 4.65
C VAL A 241 -22.30 -0.89 5.24
N GLU A 242 -23.57 -1.25 5.41
CA GLU A 242 -24.60 -0.37 5.98
C GLU A 242 -24.27 0.00 7.45
N ASP A 243 -23.78 -0.97 8.22
CA ASP A 243 -23.36 -0.73 9.62
C ASP A 243 -22.14 0.20 9.67
N LEU A 244 -21.19 0.01 8.75
CA LEU A 244 -20.00 0.83 8.63
C LEU A 244 -20.35 2.29 8.30
N LEU A 245 -21.36 2.52 7.45
CA LEU A 245 -21.89 3.87 7.13
C LEU A 245 -22.47 4.54 8.37
N VAL A 246 -23.31 3.84 9.12
CA VAL A 246 -23.91 4.36 10.37
C VAL A 246 -22.83 4.68 11.41
N MET A 247 -21.79 3.83 11.52
CA MET A 247 -20.66 4.09 12.42
C MET A 247 -19.89 5.34 12.00
N PHE A 248 -19.69 5.55 10.69
CA PHE A 248 -19.03 6.74 10.16
C PHE A 248 -19.82 8.02 10.49
N GLU A 249 -21.13 8.05 10.20
CA GLU A 249 -21.98 9.21 10.47
C GLU A 249 -21.94 9.61 11.95
N LYS A 250 -22.02 8.63 12.84
CA LYS A 250 -21.92 8.86 14.28
C LYS A 250 -20.56 9.41 14.71
N ALA A 251 -19.47 8.91 14.13
CA ALA A 251 -18.11 9.29 14.52
C ALA A 251 -17.66 10.62 13.88
N SER A 252 -18.08 10.92 12.65
CA SER A 252 -17.69 12.13 11.94
C SER A 252 -18.61 13.33 12.26
N GLY A 253 -19.83 13.08 12.75
CA GLY A 253 -20.85 14.11 12.92
C GLY A 253 -21.39 14.69 11.60
N SER A 254 -21.10 14.05 10.48
CA SER A 254 -21.48 14.49 9.13
C SER A 254 -22.18 13.37 8.37
N GLU A 255 -23.22 13.70 7.60
CA GLU A 255 -23.86 12.75 6.68
C GLU A 255 -22.92 12.42 5.52
N ILE A 256 -22.95 11.17 5.08
CA ILE A 256 -22.19 10.75 3.89
C ILE A 256 -22.97 11.19 2.64
N ASN A 257 -22.59 12.34 2.08
CA ASN A 257 -23.15 12.84 0.82
C ASN A 257 -22.42 12.31 -0.43
N ASN A 258 -21.80 11.12 -0.40
CA ASN A 258 -20.93 10.70 -1.51
C ASN A 258 -21.27 9.28 -1.99
N ASP A 259 -22.10 9.19 -3.03
CA ASP A 259 -22.45 7.94 -3.75
C ASP A 259 -21.22 7.13 -4.23
N ARG A 260 -20.06 7.77 -4.38
CA ARG A 260 -18.81 7.11 -4.78
C ARG A 260 -18.21 6.19 -3.72
N MET A 261 -18.53 6.37 -2.43
CA MET A 261 -18.09 5.45 -1.37
C MET A 261 -18.92 4.17 -1.31
N LEU A 262 -20.12 4.20 -1.88
CA LEU A 262 -21.07 3.08 -1.84
C LEU A 262 -20.95 2.13 -3.03
N LEU A 263 -20.52 2.64 -4.18
CA LEU A 263 -20.65 1.98 -5.48
C LEU A 263 -19.32 1.73 -6.20
N GLY A 264 -18.18 1.90 -5.51
CA GLY A 264 -16.84 1.71 -6.04
C GLY A 264 -16.58 0.38 -6.72
#